data_a27075dbef873e83dfb3edf04b66e0d6
#
_entry.id   a27075dbef873e83dfb3edf04b66e0d6
#
_cell.length_a   1.000
_cell.length_b   1.000
_cell.length_c   1.000
_cell.angle_alpha   90.00
_cell.angle_beta   90.00
_cell.angle_gamma   90.00
#
_symmetry.space_group_name_H-M   'P 1'
#
loop_
_entity.id
_entity.type
_entity.pdbx_description
1 polymer ?
#
loop_
_entity_poly.entity_id
_entity_poly.type
_entity_poly.pdbx_seq_one_letter_code
_entity_poly.pdbx_strand_id
1 'polypeptide(L)'
;GGCNVQFALHPTSFEYCVIEVNPRVSRSSALASKATGYPIAKVAAKIALGYTLDEIKNAVTGKTYASFEPALDYCVVKIPRLPFDKFISAKRTLTTQMKATGEVMSISDNFEGGLMKAIRSLEQHVDSLMSYDFTGLTDEELLEELAIVDDRRIWKIAEGLRRHISAAKMHDITKIDLWFIDKLQIIVDMENALKRGPLTESLLREAKRIEFPDNVIGDLTGHTEREIKELRDKYNIHAAFKMVDTCAAEFAATTPYYYSVYGSENEAVETKDKKKVLVLG
;
A
#
# COMPACT_ATOMS: atom_id res chain seq x y z
N GLY A 1 4.84 -27.18 -9.01
CA GLY A 1 4.46 -25.84 -9.44
C GLY A 1 4.10 -24.94 -8.28
N GLY A 2 3.34 -23.94 -8.58
CA GLY A 2 2.84 -22.95 -7.60
C GLY A 2 1.33 -22.79 -7.74
N CYS A 3 0.66 -22.41 -6.66
CA CYS A 3 -0.74 -22.03 -6.69
C CYS A 3 -0.98 -20.82 -5.81
N ASN A 4 -2.09 -20.13 -6.05
CA ASN A 4 -2.62 -19.10 -5.18
C ASN A 4 -3.88 -19.63 -4.52
N VAL A 5 -3.96 -19.56 -3.19
CA VAL A 5 -5.11 -20.01 -2.41
C VAL A 5 -5.64 -18.83 -1.61
N GLN A 6 -6.95 -18.60 -1.67
CA GLN A 6 -7.64 -17.61 -0.85
C GLN A 6 -8.43 -18.31 0.25
N PHE A 7 -8.24 -17.82 1.47
CA PHE A 7 -8.92 -18.30 2.66
C PHE A 7 -9.78 -17.22 3.28
N ALA A 8 -10.88 -17.61 3.89
CA ALA A 8 -11.56 -16.83 4.91
C ALA A 8 -11.31 -17.49 6.26
N LEU A 9 -10.79 -16.72 7.22
CA LEU A 9 -10.50 -17.16 8.57
C LEU A 9 -11.51 -16.53 9.53
N HIS A 10 -12.09 -17.33 10.40
CA HIS A 10 -12.95 -16.81 11.47
C HIS A 10 -12.11 -16.07 12.51
N PRO A 11 -12.53 -14.85 12.94
CA PRO A 11 -11.67 -13.97 13.74
C PRO A 11 -11.32 -14.50 15.13
N THR A 12 -12.08 -15.44 15.68
CA THR A 12 -11.89 -15.94 17.06
C THR A 12 -11.75 -17.46 17.19
N SER A 13 -12.31 -18.28 16.28
CA SER A 13 -12.32 -19.73 16.41
C SER A 13 -11.23 -20.43 15.60
N PHE A 14 -10.47 -19.72 14.76
CA PHE A 14 -9.52 -20.27 13.78
C PHE A 14 -10.14 -21.25 12.76
N GLU A 15 -11.47 -21.37 12.72
CA GLU A 15 -12.14 -22.07 11.63
C GLU A 15 -11.90 -21.31 10.32
N TYR A 16 -11.64 -22.04 9.25
CA TYR A 16 -11.40 -21.41 7.95
C TYR A 16 -12.15 -22.15 6.84
N CYS A 17 -12.39 -21.41 5.77
CA CYS A 17 -12.82 -22.00 4.51
C CYS A 17 -11.97 -21.52 3.35
N VAL A 18 -11.80 -22.39 2.37
CA VAL A 18 -11.15 -22.05 1.12
C VAL A 18 -12.16 -21.36 0.23
N ILE A 19 -11.86 -20.12 -0.18
CA ILE A 19 -12.71 -19.34 -1.09
C ILE A 19 -12.41 -19.75 -2.53
N GLU A 20 -11.11 -19.76 -2.90
CA GLU A 20 -10.67 -20.03 -4.27
C GLU A 20 -9.28 -20.63 -4.29
N VAL A 21 -9.04 -21.54 -5.23
CA VAL A 21 -7.71 -22.07 -5.55
C VAL A 21 -7.41 -21.83 -7.01
N ASN A 22 -6.31 -21.14 -7.29
CA ASN A 22 -5.79 -20.94 -8.63
C ASN A 22 -4.51 -21.75 -8.82
N PRO A 23 -4.55 -22.96 -9.43
CA PRO A 23 -3.36 -23.85 -9.55
C PRO A 23 -2.43 -23.37 -10.69
N ARG A 24 -2.01 -22.13 -10.62
CA ARG A 24 -1.14 -21.48 -11.59
C ARG A 24 -0.35 -20.35 -10.97
N VAL A 25 0.77 -19.99 -11.55
CA VAL A 25 1.43 -18.71 -11.30
C VAL A 25 0.63 -17.61 -12.01
N SER A 26 0.28 -16.56 -11.28
CA SER A 26 -0.59 -15.49 -11.74
C SER A 26 0.05 -14.12 -11.54
N ARG A 27 -0.68 -13.05 -11.91
CA ARG A 27 -0.26 -11.67 -11.63
C ARG A 27 -0.06 -11.44 -10.14
N SER A 28 -0.93 -11.98 -9.28
CA SER A 28 -0.75 -11.89 -7.82
C SER A 28 0.52 -12.60 -7.34
N SER A 29 0.92 -13.70 -7.97
CA SER A 29 2.22 -14.35 -7.68
C SER A 29 3.40 -13.48 -8.09
N ALA A 30 3.31 -12.75 -9.20
CA ALA A 30 4.33 -11.80 -9.62
C ALA A 30 4.45 -10.62 -8.65
N LEU A 31 3.33 -10.09 -8.16
CA LEU A 31 3.32 -9.07 -7.10
C LEU A 31 3.90 -9.59 -5.79
N ALA A 32 3.54 -10.81 -5.36
CA ALA A 32 4.11 -11.45 -4.18
C ALA A 32 5.63 -11.64 -4.33
N SER A 33 6.11 -12.07 -5.49
CA SER A 33 7.56 -12.17 -5.77
C SER A 33 8.26 -10.83 -5.64
N LYS A 34 7.65 -9.76 -6.13
CA LYS A 34 8.20 -8.40 -6.04
C LYS A 34 8.16 -7.87 -4.61
N ALA A 35 7.08 -8.17 -3.88
CA ALA A 35 6.89 -7.76 -2.50
C ALA A 35 7.87 -8.42 -1.54
N THR A 36 8.17 -9.70 -1.75
CA THR A 36 8.99 -10.51 -0.84
C THR A 36 10.42 -10.70 -1.32
N GLY A 37 10.74 -10.34 -2.56
CA GLY A 37 12.00 -10.73 -3.19
C GLY A 37 12.13 -12.23 -3.50
N TYR A 38 11.12 -13.04 -3.17
CA TYR A 38 11.15 -14.49 -3.40
C TYR A 38 10.73 -14.82 -4.84
N PRO A 39 11.60 -15.46 -5.66
CA PRO A 39 11.39 -15.63 -7.09
C PRO A 39 10.44 -16.79 -7.41
N ILE A 40 9.14 -16.65 -7.13
CA ILE A 40 8.11 -17.71 -7.22
C ILE A 40 8.12 -18.40 -8.60
N ALA A 41 8.16 -17.65 -9.70
CA ALA A 41 8.13 -18.25 -11.05
C ALA A 41 9.37 -19.10 -11.32
N LYS A 42 10.56 -18.65 -10.90
CA LYS A 42 11.82 -19.39 -11.06
C LYS A 42 11.83 -20.67 -10.22
N VAL A 43 11.33 -20.58 -9.00
CA VAL A 43 11.19 -21.76 -8.11
C VAL A 43 10.19 -22.73 -8.70
N ALA A 44 9.01 -22.27 -9.13
CA ALA A 44 7.99 -23.12 -9.77
C ALA A 44 8.51 -23.84 -11.02
N ALA A 45 9.32 -23.18 -11.85
CA ALA A 45 9.94 -23.80 -13.01
C ALA A 45 10.94 -24.91 -12.61
N LYS A 46 11.76 -24.70 -11.58
CA LYS A 46 12.69 -25.72 -11.09
C LYS A 46 11.96 -26.93 -10.48
N ILE A 47 10.88 -26.70 -9.73
CA ILE A 47 10.04 -27.79 -9.23
C ILE A 47 9.47 -28.63 -10.38
N ALA A 48 9.05 -27.98 -11.48
CA ALA A 48 8.56 -28.69 -12.66
C ALA A 48 9.65 -29.56 -13.35
N LEU A 49 10.92 -29.24 -13.12
CA LEU A 49 12.07 -30.06 -13.57
C LEU A 49 12.46 -31.15 -12.58
N GLY A 50 11.76 -31.29 -11.44
CA GLY A 50 11.97 -32.34 -10.46
C GLY A 50 12.82 -31.95 -9.24
N TYR A 51 13.25 -30.69 -9.12
CA TYR A 51 13.98 -30.24 -7.93
C TYR A 51 13.04 -30.10 -6.73
N THR A 52 13.52 -30.40 -5.54
CA THR A 52 12.84 -30.15 -4.27
C THR A 52 13.17 -28.76 -3.73
N LEU A 53 12.36 -28.24 -2.78
CA LEU A 53 12.55 -26.87 -2.26
C LEU A 53 13.89 -26.70 -1.51
N ASP A 54 14.39 -27.73 -0.88
CA ASP A 54 15.67 -27.77 -0.17
C ASP A 54 16.89 -27.86 -1.10
N GLU A 55 16.70 -28.28 -2.36
CA GLU A 55 17.73 -28.27 -3.39
C GLU A 55 17.83 -26.92 -4.15
N ILE A 56 16.75 -26.14 -4.14
CA ILE A 56 16.69 -24.87 -4.86
C ILE A 56 17.25 -23.75 -4.01
N LYS A 57 18.45 -23.25 -4.34
CA LYS A 57 18.98 -22.04 -3.69
C LYS A 57 18.14 -20.82 -4.04
N ASN A 58 17.87 -19.99 -3.02
CA ASN A 58 17.25 -18.69 -3.22
C ASN A 58 18.24 -17.76 -3.94
N ALA A 59 17.85 -17.28 -5.12
CA ALA A 59 18.70 -16.45 -5.96
C ALA A 59 18.92 -15.02 -5.39
N VAL A 60 18.07 -14.58 -4.45
CA VAL A 60 18.15 -13.24 -3.83
C VAL A 60 19.17 -13.23 -2.70
N THR A 61 19.16 -14.23 -1.84
CA THR A 61 20.10 -14.31 -0.70
C THR A 61 21.40 -15.05 -1.06
N GLY A 62 21.35 -15.98 -2.02
CA GLY A 62 22.46 -16.87 -2.35
C GLY A 62 22.87 -17.84 -1.25
N LYS A 63 22.32 -17.70 -0.04
CA LYS A 63 22.66 -18.45 1.16
C LYS A 63 21.53 -19.35 1.64
N THR A 64 20.29 -18.94 1.47
CA THR A 64 19.09 -19.71 1.87
C THR A 64 18.56 -20.56 0.72
N TYR A 65 17.63 -21.46 1.05
CA TYR A 65 16.95 -22.31 0.08
C TYR A 65 15.49 -21.92 -0.10
N ALA A 66 14.85 -22.43 -1.14
CA ALA A 66 13.46 -22.10 -1.46
C ALA A 66 12.45 -22.63 -0.40
N SER A 67 12.85 -23.52 0.47
CA SER A 67 12.10 -23.96 1.65
C SER A 67 12.02 -22.91 2.76
N PHE A 68 12.85 -21.85 2.70
CA PHE A 68 12.85 -20.78 3.69
C PHE A 68 11.73 -19.78 3.39
N GLU A 69 10.83 -19.56 4.35
CA GLU A 69 9.76 -18.58 4.20
C GLU A 69 10.33 -17.16 4.27
N PRO A 70 9.84 -16.24 3.42
CA PRO A 70 10.23 -14.85 3.52
C PRO A 70 9.82 -14.21 4.85
N ALA A 71 10.75 -13.51 5.51
CA ALA A 71 10.50 -12.64 6.64
C ALA A 71 10.65 -11.17 6.18
N LEU A 72 9.67 -10.32 6.50
CA LEU A 72 9.62 -8.93 6.05
C LEU A 72 9.60 -7.99 7.25
N ASP A 73 10.39 -6.92 7.18
CA ASP A 73 10.42 -5.82 8.16
C ASP A 73 9.79 -4.52 7.62
N TYR A 74 9.04 -4.62 6.52
CA TYR A 74 8.31 -3.53 5.88
C TYR A 74 6.85 -3.91 5.60
N CYS A 75 6.03 -2.91 5.35
CA CYS A 75 4.61 -3.07 5.05
C CYS A 75 4.38 -3.06 3.54
N VAL A 76 3.61 -4.03 3.05
CA VAL A 76 3.17 -4.10 1.65
C VAL A 76 1.66 -3.90 1.58
N VAL A 77 1.23 -2.88 0.86
CA VAL A 77 -0.19 -2.56 0.66
C VAL A 77 -0.55 -2.83 -0.80
N LYS A 78 -1.59 -3.65 -0.99
CA LYS A 78 -2.16 -3.94 -2.29
C LYS A 78 -3.60 -3.42 -2.35
N ILE A 79 -3.93 -2.64 -3.37
CA ILE A 79 -5.28 -2.12 -3.60
C ILE A 79 -5.77 -2.56 -4.98
N PRO A 80 -7.02 -3.06 -5.11
CA PRO A 80 -7.60 -3.34 -6.41
C PRO A 80 -7.93 -2.03 -7.13
N ARG A 81 -7.54 -1.93 -8.40
CA ARG A 81 -7.94 -0.85 -9.30
C ARG A 81 -9.17 -1.30 -10.06
N LEU A 82 -10.32 -0.74 -9.74
CA LEU A 82 -11.59 -1.04 -10.37
C LEU A 82 -11.86 0.00 -11.48
N PRO A 83 -11.97 -0.43 -12.76
CA PRO A 83 -11.97 0.50 -13.89
C PRO A 83 -13.36 1.09 -14.18
N PHE A 84 -14.09 1.55 -13.16
CA PHE A 84 -15.40 2.18 -13.33
C PHE A 84 -15.34 3.56 -14.01
N ASP A 85 -14.16 4.16 -14.05
CA ASP A 85 -13.87 5.34 -14.86
C ASP A 85 -13.97 5.06 -16.37
N LYS A 86 -13.65 3.82 -16.81
CA LYS A 86 -13.73 3.38 -18.20
C LYS A 86 -15.10 2.74 -18.53
N PHE A 87 -15.73 2.11 -17.56
CA PHE A 87 -17.02 1.41 -17.71
C PHE A 87 -18.12 2.18 -16.97
N ILE A 88 -18.49 3.34 -17.47
CA ILE A 88 -19.40 4.30 -16.83
C ILE A 88 -20.79 3.68 -16.54
N SER A 89 -21.28 2.75 -17.39
CA SER A 89 -22.56 2.07 -17.21
C SER A 89 -22.51 0.90 -16.22
N ALA A 90 -21.33 0.50 -15.74
CA ALA A 90 -21.20 -0.61 -14.83
C ALA A 90 -21.61 -0.21 -13.40
N LYS A 91 -22.36 -1.07 -12.73
CA LYS A 91 -22.70 -0.88 -11.31
C LYS A 91 -21.41 -0.94 -10.46
N ARG A 92 -21.19 0.08 -9.64
CA ARG A 92 -20.02 0.18 -8.76
C ARG A 92 -20.07 -0.77 -7.57
N THR A 93 -21.26 -1.24 -7.19
CA THR A 93 -21.44 -2.17 -6.07
C THR A 93 -20.69 -3.46 -6.29
N LEU A 94 -19.87 -3.84 -5.30
CA LEU A 94 -19.11 -5.09 -5.29
C LEU A 94 -19.94 -6.17 -4.59
N THR A 95 -20.10 -7.30 -5.28
CA THR A 95 -20.86 -8.47 -4.83
C THR A 95 -20.03 -9.73 -5.09
N THR A 96 -20.66 -10.90 -5.02
CA THR A 96 -20.04 -12.18 -5.42
C THR A 96 -19.81 -12.31 -6.94
N GLN A 97 -20.36 -11.39 -7.73
CA GLN A 97 -20.13 -11.36 -9.18
C GLN A 97 -18.71 -10.89 -9.48
N MET A 98 -17.99 -11.64 -10.29
CA MET A 98 -16.64 -11.27 -10.75
C MET A 98 -16.70 -10.00 -11.60
N LYS A 99 -15.78 -9.06 -11.30
CA LYS A 99 -15.57 -7.84 -12.09
C LYS A 99 -14.11 -7.75 -12.52
N ALA A 100 -13.87 -7.16 -13.69
CA ALA A 100 -12.51 -6.90 -14.15
C ALA A 100 -11.79 -5.95 -13.19
N THR A 101 -10.59 -6.30 -12.75
CA THR A 101 -9.77 -5.49 -11.86
C THR A 101 -8.35 -5.37 -12.37
N GLY A 102 -7.76 -4.18 -12.18
CA GLY A 102 -6.34 -4.00 -12.04
C GLY A 102 -5.95 -4.15 -10.56
N GLU A 103 -4.68 -4.05 -10.28
CA GLU A 103 -4.16 -4.01 -8.92
C GLU A 103 -2.89 -3.19 -8.87
N VAL A 104 -2.72 -2.43 -7.81
CA VAL A 104 -1.50 -1.68 -7.49
C VAL A 104 -0.92 -2.21 -6.20
N MET A 105 0.39 -2.09 -6.06
CA MET A 105 1.13 -2.48 -4.86
C MET A 105 2.11 -1.39 -4.49
N SER A 106 2.19 -1.09 -3.22
CA SER A 106 3.19 -0.20 -2.64
C SER A 106 3.94 -0.88 -1.50
N ILE A 107 5.13 -0.41 -1.22
CA ILE A 107 5.96 -0.83 -0.09
C ILE A 107 6.35 0.41 0.71
N SER A 108 6.26 0.32 2.03
CA SER A 108 6.66 1.37 2.97
C SER A 108 7.08 0.76 4.30
N ASP A 109 7.70 1.53 5.17
CA ASP A 109 8.03 1.13 6.54
C ASP A 109 6.83 1.21 7.51
N ASN A 110 5.71 1.78 7.06
CA ASN A 110 4.46 1.88 7.82
C ASN A 110 3.24 1.69 6.91
N PHE A 111 2.10 1.32 7.50
CA PHE A 111 0.87 1.05 6.75
C PHE A 111 0.29 2.32 6.11
N GLU A 112 0.27 3.43 6.85
CA GLU A 112 -0.31 4.70 6.41
C GLU A 112 0.39 5.21 5.15
N GLY A 113 1.73 5.21 5.15
CA GLY A 113 2.54 5.58 3.99
C GLY A 113 2.36 4.60 2.84
N GLY A 114 2.31 3.30 3.12
CA GLY A 114 2.01 2.28 2.12
C GLY A 114 0.65 2.52 1.46
N LEU A 115 -0.39 2.81 2.26
CA LEU A 115 -1.72 3.11 1.76
C LEU A 115 -1.75 4.37 0.89
N MET A 116 -1.15 5.46 1.36
CA MET A 116 -1.09 6.73 0.61
C MET A 116 -0.35 6.58 -0.72
N LYS A 117 0.74 5.81 -0.77
CA LYS A 117 1.45 5.46 -2.02
C LYS A 117 0.57 4.63 -2.96
N ALA A 118 -0.14 3.63 -2.43
CA ALA A 118 -1.03 2.78 -3.22
C ALA A 118 -2.18 3.59 -3.84
N ILE A 119 -2.79 4.51 -3.08
CA ILE A 119 -3.84 5.41 -3.57
C ILE A 119 -3.35 6.23 -4.76
N ARG A 120 -2.19 6.87 -4.65
CA ARG A 120 -1.60 7.66 -5.76
C ARG A 120 -1.30 6.82 -7.00
N SER A 121 -1.04 5.52 -6.81
CA SER A 121 -0.72 4.59 -7.90
C SER A 121 -1.95 4.03 -8.63
N LEU A 122 -3.18 4.40 -8.22
CA LEU A 122 -4.41 3.90 -8.83
C LEU A 122 -4.68 4.42 -10.25
N GLU A 123 -3.95 5.45 -10.71
CA GLU A 123 -4.17 6.10 -12.02
C GLU A 123 -5.61 6.58 -12.22
N GLN A 124 -6.20 7.10 -11.15
CA GLN A 124 -7.57 7.61 -11.11
C GLN A 124 -7.63 9.10 -10.73
N HIS A 125 -6.50 9.81 -10.83
CA HIS A 125 -6.36 11.22 -10.44
C HIS A 125 -6.73 11.46 -8.96
N VAL A 126 -6.34 10.52 -8.10
CA VAL A 126 -6.54 10.57 -6.64
C VAL A 126 -5.19 10.64 -5.94
N ASP A 127 -4.99 11.65 -5.11
CA ASP A 127 -3.72 11.92 -4.43
C ASP A 127 -3.77 11.61 -2.93
N SER A 128 -4.98 11.55 -2.36
CA SER A 128 -5.18 11.39 -0.92
C SER A 128 -6.56 10.81 -0.60
N LEU A 129 -6.85 10.65 0.69
CA LEU A 129 -8.19 10.31 1.18
C LEU A 129 -9.20 11.47 1.10
N MET A 130 -8.77 12.66 0.64
CA MET A 130 -9.64 13.82 0.39
C MET A 130 -10.05 13.98 -1.07
N SER A 131 -9.61 13.10 -1.97
CA SER A 131 -9.81 13.26 -3.42
C SER A 131 -11.27 13.12 -3.88
N TYR A 132 -12.17 12.66 -3.02
CA TYR A 132 -13.61 12.65 -3.30
C TYR A 132 -14.36 13.53 -2.31
N ASP A 133 -15.32 14.30 -2.84
CA ASP A 133 -16.18 15.18 -2.05
C ASP A 133 -17.48 14.46 -1.63
N PHE A 134 -17.73 14.41 -0.33
CA PHE A 134 -18.94 13.88 0.30
C PHE A 134 -19.63 14.93 1.18
N THR A 135 -19.23 16.20 1.10
CA THR A 135 -19.77 17.29 1.95
C THR A 135 -21.26 17.53 1.74
N GLY A 136 -21.79 17.15 0.56
CA GLY A 136 -23.21 17.23 0.26
C GLY A 136 -24.10 16.18 0.93
N LEU A 137 -23.51 15.15 1.59
CA LEU A 137 -24.26 14.12 2.30
C LEU A 137 -24.44 14.51 3.77
N THR A 138 -25.62 14.23 4.33
CA THR A 138 -25.81 14.23 5.78
C THR A 138 -25.04 13.06 6.43
N ASP A 139 -24.93 13.06 7.76
CA ASP A 139 -24.26 11.95 8.46
C ASP A 139 -25.04 10.64 8.32
N GLU A 140 -26.38 10.70 8.30
CA GLU A 140 -27.25 9.56 8.08
C GLU A 140 -27.05 8.99 6.67
N GLU A 141 -27.05 9.83 5.64
CA GLU A 141 -26.81 9.43 4.26
C GLU A 141 -25.41 8.84 4.07
N LEU A 142 -24.39 9.40 4.73
CA LEU A 142 -23.03 8.85 4.68
C LEU A 142 -22.97 7.46 5.32
N LEU A 143 -23.71 7.21 6.42
CA LEU A 143 -23.78 5.90 7.05
C LEU A 143 -24.50 4.87 6.17
N GLU A 144 -25.56 5.27 5.47
CA GLU A 144 -26.25 4.42 4.48
C GLU A 144 -25.28 4.07 3.31
N GLU A 145 -24.54 5.05 2.83
CA GLU A 145 -23.53 4.86 1.79
C GLU A 145 -22.36 3.97 2.23
N LEU A 146 -21.99 3.97 3.51
CA LEU A 146 -20.97 3.08 4.08
C LEU A 146 -21.40 1.61 4.08
N ALA A 147 -22.71 1.34 4.16
CA ALA A 147 -23.25 -0.02 4.06
C ALA A 147 -23.08 -0.60 2.64
N ILE A 148 -22.96 0.26 1.62
CA ILE A 148 -22.76 -0.14 0.22
C ILE A 148 -21.28 -0.48 0.01
N VAL A 149 -21.01 -1.71 -0.40
CA VAL A 149 -19.65 -2.15 -0.74
C VAL A 149 -19.32 -1.70 -2.16
N ASP A 150 -18.54 -0.62 -2.27
CA ASP A 150 -18.07 -0.08 -3.54
C ASP A 150 -16.58 0.29 -3.52
N ASP A 151 -16.05 0.74 -4.65
CA ASP A 151 -14.66 1.13 -4.81
C ASP A 151 -14.28 2.45 -4.12
N ARG A 152 -15.24 3.22 -3.62
CA ARG A 152 -15.03 4.49 -2.90
C ARG A 152 -15.17 4.38 -1.38
N ARG A 153 -15.42 3.19 -0.88
CA ARG A 153 -15.74 2.95 0.53
C ARG A 153 -14.65 3.48 1.48
N ILE A 154 -13.38 3.35 1.13
CA ILE A 154 -12.28 3.84 1.95
C ILE A 154 -12.32 5.38 2.15
N TRP A 155 -12.67 6.12 1.10
CA TRP A 155 -12.83 7.58 1.18
C TRP A 155 -14.05 7.99 2.00
N LYS A 156 -15.14 7.22 1.93
CA LYS A 156 -16.33 7.42 2.77
C LYS A 156 -16.02 7.18 4.25
N ILE A 157 -15.20 6.18 4.58
CA ILE A 157 -14.71 5.93 5.95
C ILE A 157 -13.89 7.13 6.43
N ALA A 158 -12.95 7.61 5.62
CA ALA A 158 -12.14 8.78 5.97
C ALA A 158 -13.01 10.03 6.21
N GLU A 159 -14.06 10.23 5.41
CA GLU A 159 -15.01 11.32 5.63
C GLU A 159 -15.79 11.15 6.94
N GLY A 160 -16.23 9.93 7.26
CA GLY A 160 -16.88 9.65 8.55
C GLY A 160 -15.97 9.99 9.74
N LEU A 161 -14.67 9.67 9.63
CA LEU A 161 -13.68 10.03 10.65
C LEU A 161 -13.50 11.55 10.79
N ARG A 162 -13.49 12.31 9.69
CA ARG A 162 -13.44 13.78 9.71
C ARG A 162 -14.66 14.38 10.42
N ARG A 163 -15.82 13.74 10.31
CA ARG A 163 -17.07 14.12 10.98
C ARG A 163 -17.19 13.57 12.39
N HIS A 164 -16.14 12.96 12.93
CA HIS A 164 -16.11 12.35 14.27
C HIS A 164 -17.14 11.21 14.48
N ILE A 165 -17.55 10.53 13.41
CA ILE A 165 -18.31 9.28 13.52
C ILE A 165 -17.38 8.23 14.14
N SER A 166 -17.85 7.54 15.19
CA SER A 166 -17.00 6.61 15.93
C SER A 166 -16.56 5.41 15.08
N ALA A 167 -15.32 4.97 15.28
CA ALA A 167 -14.75 3.78 14.63
C ALA A 167 -15.62 2.53 14.87
N ALA A 168 -16.17 2.38 16.08
CA ALA A 168 -17.07 1.27 16.42
C ALA A 168 -18.33 1.27 15.54
N LYS A 169 -18.99 2.43 15.35
CA LYS A 169 -20.16 2.54 14.48
C LYS A 169 -19.85 2.20 13.03
N MET A 170 -18.69 2.66 12.52
CA MET A 170 -18.24 2.32 11.17
C MET A 170 -17.89 0.84 11.05
N HIS A 171 -17.23 0.25 12.05
CA HIS A 171 -16.98 -1.18 12.11
C HIS A 171 -18.30 -1.99 12.07
N ASP A 172 -19.29 -1.60 12.86
CA ASP A 172 -20.58 -2.30 12.91
C ASP A 172 -21.31 -2.32 11.56
N ILE A 173 -21.19 -1.25 10.78
CA ILE A 173 -21.80 -1.14 9.45
C ILE A 173 -20.97 -1.89 8.41
N THR A 174 -19.65 -1.67 8.40
CA THR A 174 -18.78 -2.12 7.31
C THR A 174 -18.19 -3.50 7.52
N LYS A 175 -18.13 -3.96 8.79
CA LYS A 175 -17.41 -5.15 9.26
C LYS A 175 -15.90 -5.10 8.96
N ILE A 176 -15.37 -3.92 8.64
CA ILE A 176 -13.92 -3.71 8.51
C ILE A 176 -13.33 -3.70 9.92
N ASP A 177 -12.22 -4.41 10.11
CA ASP A 177 -11.55 -4.50 11.41
C ASP A 177 -11.15 -3.10 11.92
N LEU A 178 -11.31 -2.87 13.21
CA LEU A 178 -11.03 -1.60 13.88
C LEU A 178 -9.59 -1.14 13.64
N TRP A 179 -8.64 -2.09 13.53
CA TRP A 179 -7.25 -1.76 13.26
C TRP A 179 -7.08 -0.94 11.97
N PHE A 180 -7.80 -1.30 10.89
CA PHE A 180 -7.75 -0.53 9.65
C PHE A 180 -8.39 0.85 9.78
N ILE A 181 -9.48 0.94 10.53
CA ILE A 181 -10.16 2.23 10.79
C ILE A 181 -9.25 3.15 11.62
N ASP A 182 -8.57 2.62 12.64
CA ASP A 182 -7.59 3.35 13.45
C ASP A 182 -6.42 3.86 12.61
N LYS A 183 -5.96 3.05 11.64
CA LYS A 183 -4.92 3.47 10.70
C LYS A 183 -5.37 4.61 9.78
N LEU A 184 -6.62 4.60 9.34
CA LEU A 184 -7.20 5.72 8.60
C LEU A 184 -7.37 6.96 9.49
N GLN A 185 -7.66 6.80 10.78
CA GLN A 185 -7.74 7.90 11.74
C GLN A 185 -6.41 8.65 11.84
N ILE A 186 -5.26 7.95 11.85
CA ILE A 186 -3.94 8.59 11.87
C ILE A 186 -3.75 9.51 10.67
N ILE A 187 -4.20 9.09 9.49
CA ILE A 187 -4.13 9.92 8.27
C ILE A 187 -5.03 11.15 8.40
N VAL A 188 -6.27 10.98 8.88
CA VAL A 188 -7.21 12.09 9.11
C VAL A 188 -6.71 13.05 10.19
N ASP A 189 -6.08 12.55 11.24
CA ASP A 189 -5.48 13.39 12.29
C ASP A 189 -4.33 14.23 11.73
N MET A 190 -3.52 13.70 10.83
CA MET A 190 -2.48 14.44 10.12
C MET A 190 -3.08 15.53 9.22
N GLU A 191 -4.17 15.23 8.48
CA GLU A 191 -4.90 16.25 7.70
C GLU A 191 -5.33 17.41 8.60
N ASN A 192 -5.88 17.10 9.79
CA ASN A 192 -6.31 18.09 10.76
C ASN A 192 -5.15 18.89 11.36
N ALA A 193 -4.02 18.22 11.64
CA ALA A 193 -2.82 18.89 12.14
C ALA A 193 -2.25 19.88 11.11
N LEU A 194 -2.21 19.51 9.83
CA LEU A 194 -1.78 20.37 8.74
C LEU A 194 -2.69 21.60 8.54
N LYS A 195 -4.00 21.44 8.78
CA LYS A 195 -4.98 22.55 8.66
C LYS A 195 -4.92 23.55 9.81
N ARG A 196 -4.53 23.13 11.02
CA ARG A 196 -4.74 23.91 12.26
C ARG A 196 -3.64 24.90 12.62
N GLY A 197 -2.43 24.75 12.09
CA GLY A 197 -1.32 25.54 12.58
C GLY A 197 -0.27 25.87 11.53
N PRO A 198 0.78 26.62 11.92
CA PRO A 198 1.89 26.89 11.02
C PRO A 198 2.61 25.60 10.67
N LEU A 199 3.00 25.46 9.41
CA LEU A 199 3.78 24.32 8.97
C LEU A 199 5.20 24.37 9.55
N THR A 200 5.41 23.63 10.64
CA THR A 200 6.73 23.49 11.26
C THR A 200 7.56 22.39 10.58
N GLU A 201 8.88 22.40 10.81
CA GLU A 201 9.76 21.33 10.34
C GLU A 201 9.29 19.95 10.83
N SER A 202 8.95 19.82 12.14
CA SER A 202 8.48 18.56 12.72
C SER A 202 7.21 18.07 12.02
N LEU A 203 6.21 18.95 11.86
CA LEU A 203 4.94 18.59 11.21
C LEU A 203 5.16 18.17 9.74
N LEU A 204 6.00 18.90 9.00
CA LEU A 204 6.33 18.54 7.63
C LEU A 204 7.04 17.18 7.56
N ARG A 205 7.96 16.92 8.47
CA ARG A 205 8.69 15.65 8.57
C ARG A 205 7.76 14.48 8.87
N GLU A 206 6.84 14.65 9.82
CA GLU A 206 5.82 13.64 10.17
C GLU A 206 4.85 13.37 9.00
N ALA A 207 4.36 14.42 8.34
CA ALA A 207 3.49 14.29 7.16
C ALA A 207 4.21 13.53 6.03
N LYS A 208 5.49 13.83 5.78
CA LYS A 208 6.28 13.11 4.78
C LYS A 208 6.53 11.67 5.18
N ARG A 209 6.73 11.35 6.45
CA ARG A 209 6.92 9.99 6.94
C ARG A 209 5.73 9.07 6.63
N ILE A 210 4.51 9.59 6.65
CA ILE A 210 3.31 8.87 6.23
C ILE A 210 2.89 9.20 4.79
N GLU A 211 3.83 9.69 4.00
CA GLU A 211 3.76 9.83 2.54
C GLU A 211 2.70 10.82 2.02
N PHE A 212 2.37 11.88 2.78
CA PHE A 212 1.58 12.96 2.22
C PHE A 212 2.30 13.60 1.02
N PRO A 213 1.64 13.76 -0.15
CA PRO A 213 2.22 14.43 -1.30
C PRO A 213 2.36 15.94 -1.07
N ASP A 214 3.33 16.56 -1.74
CA ASP A 214 3.64 17.97 -1.53
C ASP A 214 2.48 18.90 -1.94
N ASN A 215 1.75 18.57 -3.03
CA ASN A 215 0.54 19.29 -3.42
C ASN A 215 -0.54 19.25 -2.34
N VAL A 216 -0.80 18.07 -1.74
CA VAL A 216 -1.82 17.92 -0.68
C VAL A 216 -1.41 18.68 0.59
N ILE A 217 -0.12 18.62 0.98
CA ILE A 217 0.39 19.42 2.10
C ILE A 217 0.22 20.92 1.78
N GLY A 218 0.52 21.33 0.56
CA GLY A 218 0.34 22.70 0.10
C GLY A 218 -1.10 23.17 0.22
N ASP A 219 -2.06 22.39 -0.30
CA ASP A 219 -3.49 22.71 -0.23
C ASP A 219 -3.99 22.83 1.21
N LEU A 220 -3.52 21.99 2.12
CA LEU A 220 -3.92 22.00 3.54
C LEU A 220 -3.31 23.15 4.33
N THR A 221 -2.14 23.64 3.93
CA THR A 221 -1.37 24.65 4.68
C THR A 221 -1.33 26.01 4.03
N GLY A 222 -1.96 26.16 2.86
CA GLY A 222 -1.98 27.41 2.10
C GLY A 222 -0.65 27.73 1.39
N HIS A 223 0.15 26.70 1.06
CA HIS A 223 1.39 26.82 0.31
C HIS A 223 1.25 26.21 -1.09
N THR A 224 2.09 26.62 -2.00
CA THR A 224 2.25 25.93 -3.28
C THR A 224 3.10 24.66 -3.12
N GLU A 225 2.94 23.68 -4.00
CA GLU A 225 3.76 22.48 -4.05
C GLU A 225 5.27 22.82 -4.11
N ARG A 226 5.61 23.88 -4.84
CA ARG A 226 6.99 24.37 -4.95
C ARG A 226 7.54 24.86 -3.61
N GLU A 227 6.75 25.63 -2.86
CA GLU A 227 7.15 26.11 -1.52
C GLU A 227 7.34 24.94 -0.55
N ILE A 228 6.48 23.90 -0.61
CA ILE A 228 6.66 22.69 0.17
C ILE A 228 7.98 21.98 -0.18
N LYS A 229 8.30 21.89 -1.47
CA LYS A 229 9.58 21.32 -1.92
C LYS A 229 10.77 22.14 -1.40
N GLU A 230 10.71 23.46 -1.48
CA GLU A 230 11.77 24.36 -0.96
C GLU A 230 11.94 24.21 0.57
N LEU A 231 10.83 24.02 1.32
CA LEU A 231 10.88 23.74 2.76
C LEU A 231 11.50 22.37 3.05
N ARG A 232 11.18 21.34 2.27
CA ARG A 232 11.79 20.01 2.39
C ARG A 232 13.30 20.08 2.16
N ASP A 233 13.72 20.79 1.12
CA ASP A 233 15.15 20.99 0.82
C ASP A 233 15.85 21.74 1.95
N LYS A 234 15.24 22.81 2.48
CA LYS A 234 15.75 23.59 3.63
C LYS A 234 15.92 22.73 4.88
N TYR A 235 14.97 21.84 5.16
CA TYR A 235 14.97 20.98 6.35
C TYR A 235 15.64 19.62 6.12
N ASN A 236 16.26 19.40 4.97
CA ASN A 236 16.89 18.13 4.59
C ASN A 236 15.90 16.94 4.73
N ILE A 237 14.68 17.11 4.21
CA ILE A 237 13.65 16.07 4.18
C ILE A 237 13.63 15.45 2.77
N HIS A 238 14.41 14.40 2.61
CA HIS A 238 14.54 13.67 1.34
C HIS A 238 14.08 12.23 1.49
N ALA A 239 13.61 11.66 0.38
CA ALA A 239 13.33 10.23 0.34
C ALA A 239 14.62 9.43 0.42
N ALA A 240 14.60 8.38 1.23
CA ALA A 240 15.60 7.34 1.26
C ALA A 240 15.09 6.12 0.46
N PHE A 241 16.01 5.29 0.00
CA PHE A 241 15.69 4.06 -0.73
C PHE A 241 16.16 2.86 0.08
N LYS A 242 15.22 2.00 0.44
CA LYS A 242 15.46 0.76 1.16
C LYS A 242 15.33 -0.44 0.22
N MET A 243 16.11 -1.45 0.47
CA MET A 243 16.11 -2.67 -0.34
C MET A 243 14.92 -3.56 0.00
N VAL A 244 14.29 -4.16 -1.01
CA VAL A 244 13.31 -5.23 -0.80
C VAL A 244 14.07 -6.48 -0.39
N ASP A 245 13.89 -6.92 0.84
CA ASP A 245 14.64 -8.02 1.44
C ASP A 245 13.70 -9.18 1.85
N THR A 246 14.15 -10.40 1.58
CA THR A 246 13.44 -11.65 1.93
C THR A 246 13.70 -12.12 3.35
N CYS A 247 14.67 -11.52 4.03
CA CYS A 247 15.24 -12.05 5.27
C CYS A 247 15.22 -11.05 6.43
N ALA A 248 14.47 -9.96 6.34
CA ALA A 248 14.40 -8.91 7.38
C ALA A 248 15.80 -8.50 7.89
N ALA A 249 16.75 -8.28 6.98
CA ALA A 249 18.14 -7.94 7.24
C ALA A 249 18.98 -8.96 8.03
N GLU A 250 18.48 -10.18 8.27
CA GLU A 250 19.30 -11.25 8.91
C GLU A 250 20.49 -11.69 8.06
N PHE A 251 20.37 -11.60 6.73
CA PHE A 251 21.43 -11.91 5.78
C PHE A 251 21.57 -10.80 4.74
N ALA A 252 22.77 -10.56 4.26
CA ALA A 252 22.99 -9.65 3.14
C ALA A 252 22.23 -10.12 1.90
N ALA A 253 21.18 -9.40 1.52
CA ALA A 253 20.44 -9.64 0.29
C ALA A 253 21.05 -8.85 -0.87
N THR A 254 20.95 -9.38 -2.08
CA THR A 254 21.33 -8.71 -3.34
C THR A 254 20.12 -8.67 -4.26
N THR A 255 19.17 -7.82 -3.96
CA THR A 255 18.00 -7.63 -4.81
C THR A 255 18.15 -6.37 -5.65
N PRO A 256 17.64 -6.35 -6.90
CA PRO A 256 17.59 -5.13 -7.69
C PRO A 256 16.40 -4.24 -7.37
N TYR A 257 15.57 -4.58 -6.39
CA TYR A 257 14.34 -3.86 -6.04
C TYR A 257 14.53 -2.99 -4.81
N TYR A 258 14.11 -1.74 -4.94
CA TYR A 258 14.13 -0.75 -3.86
C TYR A 258 12.74 -0.11 -3.73
N TYR A 259 12.43 0.37 -2.53
CA TYR A 259 11.26 1.20 -2.26
C TYR A 259 11.69 2.51 -1.58
N SER A 260 10.97 3.58 -1.85
CA SER A 260 11.26 4.89 -1.25
C SER A 260 10.46 5.08 0.04
N VAL A 261 11.07 5.70 1.04
CA VAL A 261 10.45 6.11 2.32
C VAL A 261 11.06 7.41 2.78
N TYR A 262 10.41 8.08 3.75
CA TYR A 262 10.96 9.23 4.43
C TYR A 262 11.30 8.89 5.88
N GLY A 263 12.40 9.47 6.40
CA GLY A 263 12.80 9.29 7.80
C GLY A 263 13.66 8.05 8.09
N SER A 264 14.12 7.36 7.05
CA SER A 264 15.02 6.21 7.14
C SER A 264 16.38 6.52 6.53
N GLU A 265 17.38 5.69 6.81
CA GLU A 265 18.68 5.73 6.14
C GLU A 265 18.59 5.18 4.72
N ASN A 266 19.41 5.75 3.83
CA ASN A 266 19.46 5.33 2.44
C ASN A 266 20.37 4.10 2.27
N GLU A 267 19.83 3.00 1.80
CA GLU A 267 20.57 1.76 1.51
C GLU A 267 21.06 1.69 0.06
N ALA A 268 20.61 2.61 -0.80
CA ALA A 268 21.06 2.63 -2.19
C ALA A 268 22.50 3.19 -2.26
N VAL A 269 23.43 2.33 -2.70
CA VAL A 269 24.83 2.70 -2.87
C VAL A 269 25.03 3.32 -4.24
N GLU A 270 25.52 4.56 -4.25
CA GLU A 270 25.81 5.28 -5.47
C GLU A 270 27.10 4.77 -6.13
N THR A 271 27.02 4.24 -7.37
CA THR A 271 28.20 3.92 -8.18
C THR A 271 28.69 5.18 -8.90
N LYS A 272 29.94 5.60 -8.64
CA LYS A 272 30.50 6.84 -9.18
C LYS A 272 30.96 6.73 -10.65
N ASP A 273 31.34 5.53 -11.09
CA ASP A 273 32.05 5.32 -12.35
C ASP A 273 31.19 4.75 -13.49
N LYS A 274 29.87 4.75 -13.33
CA LYS A 274 28.94 4.23 -14.35
C LYS A 274 27.96 5.29 -14.79
N LYS A 275 27.69 5.30 -16.11
CA LYS A 275 26.63 6.11 -16.69
C LYS A 275 25.28 5.62 -16.14
N LYS A 276 24.46 6.54 -15.60
CA LYS A 276 23.15 6.23 -15.02
C LYS A 276 22.06 6.68 -16.00
N VAL A 277 21.07 5.83 -16.21
CA VAL A 277 19.89 6.10 -17.04
C VAL A 277 18.66 5.79 -16.19
N LEU A 278 17.79 6.77 -15.99
CA LEU A 278 16.47 6.58 -15.39
C LEU A 278 15.47 6.27 -16.51
N VAL A 279 14.80 5.13 -16.39
CA VAL A 279 13.68 4.76 -17.26
C VAL A 279 12.40 4.92 -16.46
N LEU A 280 11.52 5.80 -16.95
CA LEU A 280 10.18 6.01 -16.38
C LEU A 280 9.18 5.18 -17.19
N GLY A 281 8.33 4.41 -16.52
CA GLY A 281 7.35 3.54 -17.16
C GLY A 281 6.07 3.38 -16.39
#